data_d5ac329fad3c999fc506e6352ca5851a
#
_entry.id   d5ac329fad3c999fc506e6352ca5851a
#
_cell.length_a   1.000
_cell.length_b   1.000
_cell.length_c   1.000
_cell.angle_alpha   90.00
_cell.angle_beta   90.00
_cell.angle_gamma   90.00
#
_symmetry.space_group_name_H-M   'P 1'
#
loop_
_entity.id
_entity.type
_entity.pdbx_description
1 polymer ?
#
loop_
_entity_poly.entity_id
_entity_poly.type
_entity_poly.pdbx_seq_one_letter_code
_entity_poly.pdbx_strand_id
1 'polypeptide(L)'
;MAGLEGGMVRGGGAVEKAGGGQTRANERAGGGTVAEVGDVGPAARPSFVVGFCVSDKKFRRLMRAPFTELLAAHRIEARLLRPGVPIADQGPFSAVLHKVPRGSSFEQQLREFAAAYPAVPIIDPIEKIAQIQSRERMLSAVGQLRFRVGAAGPGPPGAPLRIPVQVFVEDASSMDLVLRRLEESGVRPPLLVKPANPSQHEIYAVPDLQRLQELFERGERHRHAGGVLLQNFVDHGGTLHKIYVVGRRVVEDLRNSLPDVKNWGQLEAQWGKPLGLVSAYRRPSREESPAEASPLGPNLDGGLCTAIARALQAHLQLSLFNFDLIKDADGHMYVIDINYFPGLSKVPGYEQIFLEFLAESCTEPAD
;
A
#
# COMPACT_ATOMS: atom_id res chain seq x y z
N MET A 1 13.69 32.61 -52.80
CA MET A 1 13.31 34.03 -52.68
C MET A 1 13.02 34.24 -51.23
N ALA A 2 13.94 34.75 -50.51
CA ALA A 2 14.10 36.16 -50.11
C ALA A 2 13.08 36.45 -49.01
N GLY A 3 13.40 36.88 -47.85
CA GLY A 3 14.53 37.52 -47.20
C GLY A 3 14.07 38.11 -45.90
N LEU A 4 14.92 38.02 -44.93
CA LEU A 4 15.68 39.11 -44.29
C LEU A 4 14.93 39.87 -43.21
N GLU A 5 15.46 39.77 -42.03
CA GLU A 5 16.17 40.77 -41.21
C GLU A 5 15.24 41.72 -40.44
N GLY A 6 15.42 42.07 -39.26
CA GLY A 6 16.51 42.36 -38.39
C GLY A 6 16.02 43.19 -37.24
N GLY A 7 16.77 43.34 -36.21
CA GLY A 7 16.93 44.57 -35.51
C GLY A 7 17.02 44.49 -33.98
N MET A 8 18.23 44.42 -33.56
CA MET A 8 18.78 44.76 -32.24
C MET A 8 18.55 46.22 -31.90
N VAL A 9 18.32 46.63 -30.62
CA VAL A 9 19.01 47.80 -30.02
C VAL A 9 18.96 47.75 -28.48
N ARG A 10 20.10 48.06 -27.95
CA ARG A 10 20.59 48.21 -26.57
C ARG A 10 20.17 49.55 -25.92
N GLY A 11 20.34 49.60 -24.60
CA GLY A 11 20.51 50.84 -23.82
C GLY A 11 20.09 50.59 -22.38
N GLY A 12 20.86 50.54 -21.36
CA GLY A 12 22.03 51.32 -20.97
C GLY A 12 21.62 52.46 -20.03
N GLY A 13 21.99 52.34 -18.71
CA GLY A 13 21.80 53.49 -17.82
C GLY A 13 22.06 53.14 -16.34
N ALA A 14 23.31 53.21 -15.94
CA ALA A 14 23.72 53.29 -14.53
C ALA A 14 23.67 54.74 -14.04
N VAL A 15 23.33 55.00 -12.79
CA VAL A 15 23.74 56.19 -12.05
C VAL A 15 24.04 55.84 -10.59
N GLU A 16 25.25 56.13 -10.20
CA GLU A 16 25.80 56.27 -8.87
C GLU A 16 25.37 57.56 -8.16
N LYS A 17 25.40 57.56 -6.83
CA LYS A 17 26.07 58.49 -5.89
C LYS A 17 25.42 58.37 -4.51
N ALA A 18 26.12 57.93 -3.45
CA ALA A 18 27.15 58.55 -2.65
C ALA A 18 26.63 59.64 -1.62
N GLY A 19 26.97 59.41 -0.37
CA GLY A 19 26.85 60.36 0.74
C GLY A 19 26.58 59.60 2.04
N GLY A 20 27.45 59.32 3.00
CA GLY A 20 28.47 60.15 3.61
C GLY A 20 27.96 60.60 4.99
N GLY A 21 28.39 59.98 6.09
CA GLY A 21 28.07 60.41 7.44
C GLY A 21 28.76 59.57 8.52
N GLN A 22 29.97 59.92 8.89
CA GLN A 22 30.65 59.45 10.11
C GLN A 22 30.10 60.15 11.36
N THR A 23 29.86 59.40 12.45
CA THR A 23 30.14 59.87 13.83
C THR A 23 30.38 58.73 14.82
N ARG A 24 31.63 58.67 15.24
CA ARG A 24 32.23 58.41 16.56
C ARG A 24 31.64 57.38 17.52
N ALA A 25 32.58 56.54 17.89
CA ALA A 25 32.77 55.63 18.99
C ALA A 25 32.11 56.02 20.34
N ASN A 26 31.65 55.00 21.02
CA ASN A 26 31.77 54.93 22.49
C ASN A 26 31.98 53.48 22.90
N GLU A 27 33.19 53.22 23.43
CA GLU A 27 33.58 52.00 24.10
C GLU A 27 32.82 51.89 25.42
N ARG A 28 32.17 50.79 25.65
CA ARG A 28 31.98 50.22 26.99
C ARG A 28 32.10 48.71 26.95
N ALA A 29 33.14 48.25 27.62
CA ALA A 29 33.38 46.86 27.95
C ALA A 29 32.20 46.27 28.72
N GLY A 30 31.65 45.17 28.22
CA GLY A 30 30.74 44.28 28.91
C GLY A 30 31.17 42.85 28.59
N GLY A 31 31.85 42.22 29.57
CA GLY A 31 32.23 40.81 29.49
C GLY A 31 31.01 39.94 29.36
N GLY A 32 30.73 39.49 28.13
CA GLY A 32 29.81 38.42 27.86
C GLY A 32 30.56 37.11 27.92
N THR A 33 30.35 36.34 28.94
CA THR A 33 30.74 34.94 29.07
C THR A 33 30.30 34.23 27.82
N VAL A 34 31.25 33.69 27.07
CA VAL A 34 31.00 32.67 26.02
C VAL A 34 30.33 31.51 26.75
N ALA A 35 29.04 31.31 26.47
CA ALA A 35 28.38 30.09 26.92
C ALA A 35 29.14 28.93 26.28
N GLU A 36 29.82 28.13 27.06
CA GLU A 36 30.35 26.85 26.69
C GLU A 36 29.21 26.06 25.97
N VAL A 37 29.43 25.72 24.72
CA VAL A 37 28.63 24.73 24.01
C VAL A 37 28.79 23.46 24.84
N GLY A 38 27.75 23.17 25.64
CA GLY A 38 27.73 21.99 26.48
C GLY A 38 28.11 20.80 25.66
N ASP A 39 29.07 20.06 26.13
CA ASP A 39 29.49 18.76 25.66
C ASP A 39 28.21 17.91 25.50
N VAL A 40 27.83 17.60 24.22
CA VAL A 40 26.74 16.70 23.91
C VAL A 40 27.25 15.31 24.30
N GLY A 41 27.00 14.95 25.54
CA GLY A 41 27.37 13.64 26.06
C GLY A 41 26.97 12.54 25.11
N PRO A 42 27.62 11.38 25.15
CA PRO A 42 27.41 10.30 24.21
C PRO A 42 25.91 9.97 24.12
N ALA A 43 25.36 10.03 22.91
CA ALA A 43 23.94 9.78 22.67
C ALA A 43 23.52 8.51 23.41
N ALA A 44 22.52 8.61 24.27
CA ALA A 44 22.06 7.49 25.08
C ALA A 44 21.76 6.30 24.18
N ARG A 45 22.24 5.10 24.51
CA ARG A 45 22.03 3.89 23.71
C ARG A 45 20.53 3.71 23.45
N PRO A 46 20.11 3.27 22.24
CA PRO A 46 18.71 3.02 21.96
C PRO A 46 18.18 1.97 22.94
N SER A 47 16.93 2.15 23.38
CA SER A 47 16.29 1.16 24.27
C SER A 47 15.84 -0.06 23.47
N PHE A 48 15.44 0.17 22.21
CA PHE A 48 14.95 -0.87 21.30
C PHE A 48 15.63 -0.76 19.94
N VAL A 49 15.98 -1.90 19.37
CA VAL A 49 16.51 -2.01 18.01
C VAL A 49 15.55 -2.84 17.17
N VAL A 50 14.99 -2.24 16.13
CA VAL A 50 14.06 -2.91 15.23
C VAL A 50 14.75 -3.17 13.90
N GLY A 51 14.90 -4.46 13.55
CA GLY A 51 15.45 -4.90 12.28
C GLY A 51 14.42 -4.82 11.15
N PHE A 52 14.81 -4.33 9.98
CA PHE A 52 13.96 -4.24 8.80
C PHE A 52 14.51 -5.10 7.65
N CYS A 53 13.93 -6.28 7.44
CA CYS A 53 14.16 -7.13 6.26
C CYS A 53 13.28 -6.67 5.10
N VAL A 54 13.58 -5.53 4.50
CA VAL A 54 12.80 -4.94 3.40
C VAL A 54 13.74 -4.40 2.31
N SER A 55 13.20 -4.04 1.15
CA SER A 55 14.01 -3.36 0.14
C SER A 55 14.44 -1.96 0.60
N ASP A 56 15.62 -1.52 0.16
CA ASP A 56 16.16 -0.16 0.35
C ASP A 56 15.11 0.92 0.03
N LYS A 57 14.42 0.77 -1.10
CA LYS A 57 13.38 1.70 -1.54
C LYS A 57 12.23 1.80 -0.53
N LYS A 58 11.81 0.66 0.06
CA LYS A 58 10.76 0.64 1.07
C LYS A 58 11.25 1.28 2.36
N PHE A 59 12.45 0.92 2.80
CA PHE A 59 13.06 1.48 4.02
C PHE A 59 13.16 3.01 3.94
N ARG A 60 13.77 3.54 2.87
CA ARG A 60 13.89 5.00 2.67
C ARG A 60 12.56 5.74 2.61
N ARG A 61 11.48 5.08 2.12
CA ARG A 61 10.15 5.68 2.12
C ARG A 61 9.53 5.78 3.51
N LEU A 62 9.85 4.85 4.38
CA LEU A 62 9.40 4.85 5.77
C LEU A 62 10.24 5.81 6.62
N MET A 63 11.56 5.78 6.46
CA MET A 63 12.54 6.55 7.27
C MET A 63 12.71 7.97 6.74
N ARG A 64 11.64 8.76 6.73
CA ARG A 64 11.68 10.19 6.41
C ARG A 64 11.83 11.00 7.69
N ALA A 65 12.30 12.24 7.56
CA ALA A 65 12.66 13.10 8.69
C ALA A 65 11.64 13.13 9.84
N PRO A 66 10.34 13.35 9.64
CA PRO A 66 9.40 13.35 10.77
C PRO A 66 9.38 12.03 11.53
N PHE A 67 9.46 10.89 10.83
CA PHE A 67 9.41 9.58 11.49
C PHE A 67 10.71 9.21 12.19
N THR A 68 11.85 9.54 11.58
CA THR A 68 13.17 9.28 12.21
C THR A 68 13.37 10.10 13.48
N GLU A 69 12.87 11.33 13.53
CA GLU A 69 12.87 12.18 14.71
C GLU A 69 12.03 11.58 15.84
N LEU A 70 10.82 11.09 15.50
CA LEU A 70 9.96 10.39 16.46
C LEU A 70 10.61 9.12 17.01
N LEU A 71 11.22 8.30 16.15
CA LEU A 71 11.95 7.11 16.60
C LEU A 71 13.07 7.46 17.55
N ALA A 72 13.87 8.49 17.24
CA ALA A 72 14.95 8.95 18.09
C ALA A 72 14.44 9.45 19.47
N ALA A 73 13.35 10.23 19.48
CA ALA A 73 12.71 10.71 20.70
C ALA A 73 12.24 9.56 21.62
N HIS A 74 11.82 8.44 21.02
CA HIS A 74 11.38 7.23 21.73
C HIS A 74 12.50 6.20 21.93
N ARG A 75 13.74 6.55 21.62
CA ARG A 75 14.92 5.70 21.76
C ARG A 75 14.80 4.38 20.98
N ILE A 76 14.16 4.39 19.82
CA ILE A 76 14.03 3.27 18.90
C ILE A 76 15.01 3.46 17.75
N GLU A 77 15.90 2.48 17.54
CA GLU A 77 16.76 2.41 16.36
C GLU A 77 16.09 1.56 15.29
N ALA A 78 15.90 2.08 14.09
CA ALA A 78 15.47 1.32 12.92
C ALA A 78 16.69 0.91 12.09
N ARG A 79 16.94 -0.39 11.98
CA ARG A 79 18.12 -0.93 11.28
C ARG A 79 17.72 -1.71 10.04
N LEU A 80 18.15 -1.24 8.86
CA LEU A 80 17.98 -1.99 7.61
C LEU A 80 18.92 -3.19 7.59
N LEU A 81 18.37 -4.38 7.45
CA LEU A 81 19.13 -5.62 7.38
C LEU A 81 19.68 -5.86 5.98
N ARG A 82 20.92 -6.31 5.92
CA ARG A 82 21.66 -6.55 4.67
C ARG A 82 21.52 -8.02 4.26
N PRO A 83 21.04 -8.29 3.02
CA PRO A 83 21.09 -9.62 2.47
C PRO A 83 22.53 -10.15 2.41
N GLY A 84 22.73 -11.46 2.67
CA GLY A 84 24.05 -12.09 2.61
C GLY A 84 24.90 -11.96 3.89
N VAL A 85 24.44 -11.17 4.87
CA VAL A 85 25.03 -11.15 6.23
C VAL A 85 24.05 -11.86 7.15
N PRO A 86 24.48 -12.80 8.00
CA PRO A 86 23.60 -13.45 8.95
C PRO A 86 22.83 -12.43 9.79
N ILE A 87 21.52 -12.64 9.98
CA ILE A 87 20.68 -11.67 10.71
C ILE A 87 21.17 -11.49 12.15
N ALA A 88 21.63 -12.60 12.78
CA ALA A 88 22.16 -12.57 14.14
C ALA A 88 23.37 -11.62 14.30
N ASP A 89 24.23 -11.56 13.29
CA ASP A 89 25.42 -10.71 13.31
C ASP A 89 25.10 -9.21 13.15
N GLN A 90 23.87 -8.89 12.79
CA GLN A 90 23.39 -7.51 12.61
C GLN A 90 22.62 -6.99 13.82
N GLY A 91 22.38 -7.87 14.84
CA GLY A 91 21.65 -7.55 16.06
C GLY A 91 22.48 -6.86 17.15
N PRO A 92 22.00 -6.88 18.42
CA PRO A 92 20.73 -7.52 18.84
C PRO A 92 19.49 -6.80 18.38
N PHE A 93 18.34 -7.50 18.34
CA PHE A 93 17.05 -6.93 17.95
C PHE A 93 15.98 -7.13 19.02
N SER A 94 15.12 -6.13 19.18
CA SER A 94 13.90 -6.19 19.98
C SER A 94 12.71 -6.71 19.16
N ALA A 95 12.74 -6.56 17.84
CA ALA A 95 11.79 -7.12 16.89
C ALA A 95 12.40 -7.08 15.47
N VAL A 96 11.88 -7.91 14.56
CA VAL A 96 12.24 -7.88 13.13
C VAL A 96 10.99 -7.80 12.27
N LEU A 97 10.88 -6.72 11.49
CA LEU A 97 9.85 -6.54 10.47
C LEU A 97 10.37 -6.96 9.11
N HIS A 98 9.53 -7.62 8.32
CA HIS A 98 9.97 -8.08 7.02
C HIS A 98 8.94 -7.92 5.91
N LYS A 99 9.41 -7.82 4.68
CA LYS A 99 8.69 -8.00 3.43
C LYS A 99 9.63 -8.64 2.41
N VAL A 100 10.00 -9.86 2.69
CA VAL A 100 10.93 -10.63 1.85
C VAL A 100 10.18 -11.41 0.78
N PRO A 101 10.73 -11.56 -0.43
CA PRO A 101 10.16 -12.42 -1.45
C PRO A 101 10.18 -13.89 -1.00
N ARG A 102 9.12 -14.61 -1.31
CA ARG A 102 9.02 -16.04 -1.02
C ARG A 102 10.11 -16.82 -1.75
N GLY A 103 10.71 -17.79 -1.05
CA GLY A 103 11.77 -18.63 -1.59
C GLY A 103 13.12 -17.93 -1.77
N SER A 104 13.26 -16.69 -1.30
CA SER A 104 14.54 -16.00 -1.31
C SER A 104 15.47 -16.52 -0.22
N SER A 105 16.78 -16.41 -0.45
CA SER A 105 17.79 -16.71 0.58
C SER A 105 17.59 -15.88 1.86
N PHE A 106 17.06 -14.67 1.72
CA PHE A 106 16.78 -13.82 2.87
C PHE A 106 15.57 -14.32 3.69
N GLU A 107 14.55 -14.92 3.04
CA GLU A 107 13.46 -15.60 3.76
C GLU A 107 14.01 -16.80 4.55
N GLN A 108 14.91 -17.58 3.96
CA GLN A 108 15.54 -18.70 4.66
C GLN A 108 16.34 -18.23 5.87
N GLN A 109 17.17 -17.20 5.73
CA GLN A 109 17.92 -16.61 6.87
C GLN A 109 16.98 -16.09 7.97
N LEU A 110 15.83 -15.53 7.60
CA LEU A 110 14.84 -15.07 8.56
C LEU A 110 14.19 -16.23 9.33
N ARG A 111 13.93 -17.35 8.66
CA ARG A 111 13.43 -18.59 9.31
C ARG A 111 14.44 -19.17 10.26
N GLU A 112 15.69 -19.24 9.86
CA GLU A 112 16.80 -19.71 10.69
C GLU A 112 16.98 -18.82 11.92
N PHE A 113 16.93 -17.51 11.74
CA PHE A 113 16.97 -16.53 12.83
C PHE A 113 15.79 -16.69 13.79
N ALA A 114 14.55 -16.81 13.28
CA ALA A 114 13.37 -17.00 14.10
C ALA A 114 13.42 -18.28 14.94
N ALA A 115 14.00 -19.37 14.38
CA ALA A 115 14.18 -20.62 15.10
C ALA A 115 15.26 -20.53 16.20
N ALA A 116 16.33 -19.79 15.93
CA ALA A 116 17.45 -19.62 16.88
C ALA A 116 17.13 -18.60 18.00
N TYR A 117 16.30 -17.62 17.73
CA TYR A 117 15.95 -16.53 18.64
C TYR A 117 14.43 -16.38 18.81
N PRO A 118 13.73 -17.37 19.40
CA PRO A 118 12.27 -17.38 19.49
C PRO A 118 11.69 -16.25 20.36
N ALA A 119 12.51 -15.65 21.22
CA ALA A 119 12.13 -14.50 22.02
C ALA A 119 12.08 -13.18 21.23
N VAL A 120 12.65 -13.12 20.02
CA VAL A 120 12.60 -11.93 19.16
C VAL A 120 11.40 -12.02 18.23
N PRO A 121 10.40 -11.15 18.38
CA PRO A 121 9.22 -11.16 17.53
C PRO A 121 9.56 -10.94 16.05
N ILE A 122 9.07 -11.82 15.19
CA ILE A 122 9.07 -11.62 13.73
C ILE A 122 7.70 -11.13 13.29
N ILE A 123 7.64 -9.97 12.67
CA ILE A 123 6.39 -9.29 12.31
C ILE A 123 6.22 -9.27 10.78
N ASP A 124 5.23 -9.94 10.28
CA ASP A 124 4.36 -10.97 10.89
C ASP A 124 4.96 -12.35 10.61
N PRO A 125 4.44 -13.45 11.21
CA PRO A 125 4.99 -14.78 10.98
C PRO A 125 4.97 -15.15 9.49
N ILE A 126 6.08 -15.69 8.99
CA ILE A 126 6.28 -16.01 7.56
C ILE A 126 5.17 -16.93 7.04
N GLU A 127 4.77 -17.92 7.85
CA GLU A 127 3.73 -18.90 7.53
C GLU A 127 2.35 -18.23 7.36
N LYS A 128 2.08 -17.20 8.14
CA LYS A 128 0.82 -16.46 8.07
C LYS A 128 0.76 -15.56 6.85
N ILE A 129 1.88 -14.94 6.49
CA ILE A 129 2.00 -14.15 5.27
C ILE A 129 1.82 -15.02 4.02
N ALA A 130 2.27 -16.29 4.06
CA ALA A 130 2.15 -17.21 2.94
C ALA A 130 0.69 -17.40 2.46
N GLN A 131 -0.30 -17.21 3.34
CA GLN A 131 -1.73 -17.31 3.00
C GLN A 131 -2.17 -16.23 2.01
N ILE A 132 -1.54 -15.06 2.01
CA ILE A 132 -1.91 -13.92 1.17
C ILE A 132 -0.89 -13.61 0.06
N GLN A 133 0.12 -14.45 -0.12
CA GLN A 133 1.15 -14.25 -1.14
C GLN A 133 0.74 -14.67 -2.55
N SER A 134 -0.39 -15.36 -2.72
CA SER A 134 -0.97 -15.67 -4.01
C SER A 134 -2.41 -15.17 -4.05
N ARG A 135 -2.83 -14.61 -5.18
CA ARG A 135 -4.21 -14.12 -5.34
C ARG A 135 -5.25 -15.22 -5.20
N GLU A 136 -4.92 -16.43 -5.62
CA GLU A 136 -5.77 -17.60 -5.45
C GLU A 136 -6.06 -17.89 -3.99
N ARG A 137 -5.02 -17.97 -3.16
CA ARG A 137 -5.12 -18.32 -1.73
C ARG A 137 -5.68 -17.17 -0.90
N MET A 138 -5.27 -15.96 -1.20
CA MET A 138 -5.61 -14.76 -0.45
C MET A 138 -7.13 -14.59 -0.26
N LEU A 139 -7.89 -14.64 -1.33
CA LEU A 139 -9.34 -14.49 -1.25
C LEU A 139 -10.03 -15.77 -0.79
N SER A 140 -9.47 -16.95 -1.05
CA SER A 140 -9.99 -18.21 -0.49
C SER A 140 -9.94 -18.21 1.04
N ALA A 141 -8.89 -17.67 1.64
CA ALA A 141 -8.80 -17.50 3.09
C ALA A 141 -9.92 -16.60 3.63
N VAL A 142 -10.22 -15.49 2.94
CA VAL A 142 -11.34 -14.60 3.30
C VAL A 142 -12.69 -15.29 3.14
N GLY A 143 -12.88 -16.07 2.07
CA GLY A 143 -14.12 -16.80 1.80
C GLY A 143 -14.50 -17.83 2.89
N GLN A 144 -13.53 -18.29 3.66
CA GLN A 144 -13.75 -19.17 4.82
C GLN A 144 -14.20 -18.40 6.07
N LEU A 145 -14.03 -17.08 6.09
CA LEU A 145 -14.36 -16.24 7.23
C LEU A 145 -15.88 -16.17 7.41
N ARG A 146 -16.38 -16.68 8.52
CA ARG A 146 -17.80 -16.59 8.92
C ARG A 146 -18.05 -15.27 9.66
N PHE A 147 -17.90 -14.17 8.96
CA PHE A 147 -18.16 -12.85 9.49
C PHE A 147 -19.57 -12.39 9.11
N ARG A 148 -20.33 -11.94 10.12
CA ARG A 148 -21.61 -11.26 9.90
C ARG A 148 -21.52 -9.86 10.49
N VAL A 149 -21.91 -8.88 9.71
CA VAL A 149 -22.07 -7.52 10.20
C VAL A 149 -23.16 -7.50 11.25
N GLY A 150 -22.81 -7.11 12.48
CA GLY A 150 -23.75 -7.09 13.59
C GLY A 150 -24.93 -6.11 13.40
N ALA A 151 -25.98 -6.26 14.20
CA ALA A 151 -27.24 -5.54 14.12
C ALA A 151 -27.18 -4.00 14.32
N ALA A 152 -26.00 -3.44 14.53
CA ALA A 152 -25.81 -2.01 14.84
C ALA A 152 -25.26 -1.16 13.67
N GLY A 153 -25.06 -1.72 12.46
CA GLY A 153 -24.53 -1.00 11.30
C GLY A 153 -25.60 -0.75 10.22
N PRO A 154 -25.36 0.19 9.29
CA PRO A 154 -26.30 0.57 8.22
C PRO A 154 -26.34 -0.44 7.05
N GLY A 155 -26.38 -1.70 7.33
CA GLY A 155 -26.58 -2.78 6.36
C GLY A 155 -27.61 -3.78 6.88
N PRO A 156 -28.16 -4.66 6.02
CA PRO A 156 -29.08 -5.69 6.51
C PRO A 156 -28.40 -6.50 7.61
N PRO A 157 -29.07 -6.73 8.75
CA PRO A 157 -28.47 -7.42 9.89
C PRO A 157 -27.88 -8.76 9.46
N GLY A 158 -26.58 -8.93 9.63
CA GLY A 158 -25.89 -10.18 9.36
C GLY A 158 -25.51 -10.45 7.90
N ALA A 159 -25.38 -9.42 7.06
CA ALA A 159 -24.82 -9.60 5.71
C ALA A 159 -23.39 -10.16 5.77
N PRO A 160 -23.12 -11.30 5.09
CA PRO A 160 -21.78 -11.88 5.11
C PRO A 160 -20.80 -11.01 4.34
N LEU A 161 -19.56 -10.94 4.84
CA LEU A 161 -18.45 -10.45 4.05
C LEU A 161 -18.22 -11.41 2.88
N ARG A 162 -18.12 -10.87 1.68
CA ARG A 162 -18.05 -11.63 0.43
C ARG A 162 -16.69 -11.48 -0.22
N ILE A 163 -16.42 -12.38 -1.15
CA ILE A 163 -15.41 -12.22 -2.20
C ILE A 163 -16.13 -12.29 -3.55
N PRO A 164 -15.67 -11.58 -4.59
CA PRO A 164 -16.22 -11.77 -5.93
C PRO A 164 -16.00 -13.22 -6.39
N VAL A 165 -16.94 -13.76 -7.17
CA VAL A 165 -16.76 -15.09 -7.77
C VAL A 165 -15.52 -15.06 -8.66
N GLN A 166 -14.67 -16.07 -8.52
CA GLN A 166 -13.40 -16.10 -9.22
C GLN A 166 -12.94 -17.53 -9.50
N VAL A 167 -12.12 -17.68 -10.53
CA VAL A 167 -11.47 -18.94 -10.86
C VAL A 167 -10.01 -18.71 -11.23
N PHE A 168 -9.16 -19.60 -10.75
CA PHE A 168 -7.76 -19.62 -11.14
C PHE A 168 -7.58 -20.56 -12.33
N VAL A 169 -6.87 -20.08 -13.35
CA VAL A 169 -6.49 -20.84 -14.55
C VAL A 169 -4.97 -20.87 -14.60
N GLU A 170 -4.40 -22.03 -14.30
CA GLU A 170 -2.95 -22.22 -14.24
C GLU A 170 -2.34 -22.12 -15.63
N ASP A 171 -2.96 -22.78 -16.61
CA ASP A 171 -2.56 -22.72 -18.01
C ASP A 171 -3.62 -21.96 -18.85
N ALA A 172 -3.35 -20.71 -19.12
CA ALA A 172 -4.17 -19.88 -19.98
C ALA A 172 -3.70 -19.89 -21.46
N SER A 173 -2.94 -20.91 -21.89
CA SER A 173 -2.44 -21.04 -23.26
C SER A 173 -3.57 -21.38 -24.24
N SER A 174 -4.63 -22.07 -23.78
CA SER A 174 -5.79 -22.46 -24.57
C SER A 174 -7.05 -21.72 -24.13
N MET A 175 -7.69 -21.01 -25.06
CA MET A 175 -8.96 -20.34 -24.80
C MET A 175 -10.07 -21.34 -24.47
N ASP A 176 -10.08 -22.53 -25.04
CA ASP A 176 -11.05 -23.57 -24.73
C ASP A 176 -10.96 -24.04 -23.28
N LEU A 177 -9.75 -24.10 -22.74
CA LEU A 177 -9.54 -24.41 -21.32
C LEU A 177 -10.08 -23.28 -20.46
N VAL A 178 -9.79 -22.03 -20.81
CA VAL A 178 -10.29 -20.84 -20.11
C VAL A 178 -11.82 -20.83 -20.08
N LEU A 179 -12.47 -21.06 -21.24
CA LEU A 179 -13.93 -21.05 -21.32
C LEU A 179 -14.57 -22.18 -20.50
N ARG A 180 -14.03 -23.40 -20.53
CA ARG A 180 -14.47 -24.48 -19.64
C ARG A 180 -14.36 -24.12 -18.16
N ARG A 181 -13.25 -23.55 -17.75
CA ARG A 181 -13.05 -23.13 -16.35
C ARG A 181 -14.02 -22.03 -15.93
N LEU A 182 -14.36 -21.11 -16.82
CA LEU A 182 -15.38 -20.09 -16.57
C LEU A 182 -16.75 -20.72 -16.39
N GLU A 183 -17.13 -21.65 -17.25
CA GLU A 183 -18.41 -22.37 -17.18
C GLU A 183 -18.54 -23.17 -15.89
N GLU A 184 -17.54 -23.99 -15.56
CA GLU A 184 -17.49 -24.81 -14.35
C GLU A 184 -17.57 -23.98 -13.05
N SER A 185 -16.95 -22.81 -13.04
CA SER A 185 -16.88 -21.95 -11.85
C SER A 185 -18.05 -20.99 -11.70
N GLY A 186 -18.86 -20.80 -12.75
CA GLY A 186 -19.90 -19.79 -12.78
C GLY A 186 -19.38 -18.35 -12.92
N VAL A 187 -18.09 -18.15 -13.19
CA VAL A 187 -17.50 -16.85 -13.46
C VAL A 187 -17.93 -16.39 -14.85
N ARG A 188 -18.42 -15.15 -14.95
CA ARG A 188 -18.98 -14.61 -16.20
C ARG A 188 -18.56 -13.14 -16.39
N PRO A 189 -18.40 -12.70 -17.65
CA PRO A 189 -18.20 -11.27 -17.91
C PRO A 189 -19.35 -10.41 -17.31
N PRO A 190 -19.06 -9.18 -16.93
CA PRO A 190 -17.76 -8.50 -17.01
C PRO A 190 -16.73 -9.04 -16.00
N LEU A 191 -15.46 -9.09 -16.41
CA LEU A 191 -14.38 -9.73 -15.67
C LEU A 191 -13.22 -8.78 -15.39
N LEU A 192 -12.48 -9.11 -14.34
CA LEU A 192 -11.09 -8.69 -14.16
C LEU A 192 -10.16 -9.89 -14.42
N VAL A 193 -9.18 -9.71 -15.29
CA VAL A 193 -8.09 -10.65 -15.51
C VAL A 193 -6.88 -10.17 -14.72
N LYS A 194 -6.46 -10.97 -13.76
CA LYS A 194 -5.36 -10.62 -12.84
C LYS A 194 -4.24 -11.65 -12.94
N PRO A 195 -2.95 -11.27 -12.99
CA PRO A 195 -1.87 -12.24 -12.91
C PRO A 195 -1.92 -12.98 -11.58
N ALA A 196 -1.48 -14.24 -11.55
CA ALA A 196 -1.43 -15.04 -10.32
C ALA A 196 -0.50 -14.41 -9.27
N ASN A 197 0.61 -13.85 -9.72
CA ASN A 197 1.57 -13.16 -8.85
C ASN A 197 1.06 -11.76 -8.48
N PRO A 198 0.81 -11.46 -7.18
CA PRO A 198 0.35 -10.15 -6.74
C PRO A 198 1.33 -9.00 -7.00
N SER A 199 2.62 -9.31 -7.21
CA SER A 199 3.64 -8.30 -7.54
C SER A 199 3.50 -7.75 -8.96
N GLN A 200 2.79 -8.47 -9.82
CA GLN A 200 2.42 -8.02 -11.16
C GLN A 200 1.14 -7.20 -11.07
N HIS A 201 1.19 -5.97 -11.60
CA HIS A 201 0.09 -5.01 -11.47
C HIS A 201 -0.75 -4.87 -12.76
N GLU A 202 -0.52 -5.72 -13.75
CA GLU A 202 -1.22 -5.71 -15.03
C GLU A 202 -2.59 -6.39 -14.87
N ILE A 203 -3.60 -5.61 -14.51
CA ILE A 203 -4.99 -6.06 -14.37
C ILE A 203 -5.78 -5.55 -15.57
N TYR A 204 -6.55 -6.42 -16.21
CA TYR A 204 -7.38 -6.06 -17.36
C TYR A 204 -8.85 -6.14 -17.00
N ALA A 205 -9.63 -5.13 -17.43
CA ALA A 205 -11.08 -5.14 -17.36
C ALA A 205 -11.62 -5.62 -18.71
N VAL A 206 -12.48 -6.63 -18.66
CA VAL A 206 -12.98 -7.34 -19.84
C VAL A 206 -14.50 -7.37 -19.79
N PRO A 207 -15.20 -6.64 -20.69
CA PRO A 207 -16.66 -6.54 -20.67
C PRO A 207 -17.37 -7.81 -21.13
N ASP A 208 -16.76 -8.58 -22.03
CA ASP A 208 -17.36 -9.75 -22.68
C ASP A 208 -16.33 -10.81 -23.08
N LEU A 209 -16.80 -11.95 -23.57
CA LEU A 209 -15.93 -13.06 -23.96
C LEU A 209 -15.10 -12.75 -25.21
N GLN A 210 -15.62 -11.94 -26.13
CA GLN A 210 -14.88 -11.52 -27.32
C GLN A 210 -13.62 -10.76 -26.95
N ARG A 211 -13.76 -9.80 -26.03
CA ARG A 211 -12.61 -9.03 -25.51
C ARG A 211 -11.64 -9.90 -24.73
N LEU A 212 -12.15 -10.91 -24.02
CA LEU A 212 -11.30 -11.89 -23.35
C LEU A 212 -10.45 -12.66 -24.37
N GLN A 213 -11.06 -13.13 -25.43
CA GLN A 213 -10.37 -13.82 -26.51
C GLN A 213 -9.31 -12.94 -27.18
N GLU A 214 -9.66 -11.70 -27.55
CA GLU A 214 -8.72 -10.73 -28.12
C GLU A 214 -7.51 -10.48 -27.20
N LEU A 215 -7.72 -10.40 -25.88
CA LEU A 215 -6.66 -10.22 -24.89
C LEU A 215 -5.66 -11.38 -24.92
N PHE A 216 -6.18 -12.62 -24.99
CA PHE A 216 -5.35 -13.82 -25.04
C PHE A 216 -4.63 -13.99 -26.39
N GLU A 217 -5.28 -13.64 -27.51
CA GLU A 217 -4.70 -13.73 -28.87
C GLU A 217 -3.55 -12.71 -29.07
N ARG A 218 -3.65 -11.52 -28.49
CA ARG A 218 -2.57 -10.49 -28.54
C ARG A 218 -1.29 -10.89 -27.83
N GLY A 219 -1.24 -12.10 -27.26
CA GLY A 219 -0.05 -12.62 -26.59
C GLY A 219 0.22 -12.00 -25.20
N GLU A 220 -0.71 -11.21 -24.68
CA GLU A 220 -0.60 -10.65 -23.32
C GLU A 220 -0.65 -11.75 -22.25
N ARG A 221 -1.17 -12.93 -22.60
CA ARG A 221 -1.08 -14.16 -21.80
C ARG A 221 0.34 -14.56 -21.41
N HIS A 222 1.35 -14.27 -22.25
CA HIS A 222 2.75 -14.60 -21.98
C HIS A 222 3.34 -13.75 -20.84
N ARG A 223 2.70 -12.62 -20.51
CA ARG A 223 3.08 -11.78 -19.38
C ARG A 223 2.61 -12.36 -18.05
N HIS A 224 1.73 -13.35 -18.09
CA HIS A 224 1.16 -14.00 -16.92
C HIS A 224 1.76 -15.39 -16.68
N ALA A 225 3.09 -15.49 -16.71
CA ALA A 225 3.79 -16.70 -16.31
C ALA A 225 3.30 -17.12 -14.89
N GLY A 226 2.76 -18.36 -14.80
CA GLY A 226 2.20 -18.87 -13.54
C GLY A 226 0.68 -18.78 -13.43
N GLY A 227 -0.03 -18.46 -14.53
CA GLY A 227 -1.50 -18.47 -14.57
C GLY A 227 -2.17 -17.12 -14.34
N VAL A 228 -3.48 -17.12 -14.49
CA VAL A 228 -4.36 -15.95 -14.32
C VAL A 228 -5.50 -16.24 -13.38
N LEU A 229 -5.91 -15.21 -12.64
CA LEU A 229 -7.15 -15.20 -11.89
C LEU A 229 -8.19 -14.43 -12.69
N LEU A 230 -9.28 -15.10 -13.05
CA LEU A 230 -10.48 -14.50 -13.64
C LEU A 230 -11.49 -14.25 -12.53
N GLN A 231 -11.92 -13.01 -12.39
CA GLN A 231 -12.78 -12.59 -11.29
C GLN A 231 -13.93 -11.74 -11.82
N ASN A 232 -15.15 -12.03 -11.38
CA ASN A 232 -16.30 -11.20 -11.69
C ASN A 232 -16.04 -9.76 -11.27
N PHE A 233 -16.35 -8.82 -12.15
CA PHE A 233 -16.41 -7.43 -11.77
C PHE A 233 -17.68 -7.17 -10.96
N VAL A 234 -17.55 -6.43 -9.88
CA VAL A 234 -18.68 -6.00 -9.04
C VAL A 234 -18.81 -4.49 -9.20
N ASP A 235 -19.98 -4.04 -9.66
CA ASP A 235 -20.30 -2.61 -9.70
C ASP A 235 -20.32 -2.05 -8.29
N HIS A 236 -19.60 -0.94 -8.07
CA HIS A 236 -19.39 -0.39 -6.73
C HIS A 236 -19.32 1.15 -6.71
N GLY A 237 -19.95 1.79 -7.71
CA GLY A 237 -20.03 3.25 -7.81
C GLY A 237 -18.68 3.94 -7.98
N GLY A 238 -17.66 3.23 -8.46
CA GLY A 238 -16.33 3.80 -8.64
C GLY A 238 -15.58 4.14 -7.34
N THR A 239 -16.00 3.58 -6.22
CA THR A 239 -15.43 3.88 -4.89
C THR A 239 -14.76 2.64 -4.29
N LEU A 240 -13.54 2.80 -3.79
CA LEU A 240 -12.74 1.78 -3.14
C LEU A 240 -12.38 2.23 -1.72
N HIS A 241 -12.69 1.41 -0.74
CA HIS A 241 -12.27 1.59 0.64
C HIS A 241 -10.97 0.82 0.88
N LYS A 242 -9.86 1.54 1.02
CA LYS A 242 -8.59 0.95 1.37
C LYS A 242 -8.37 1.03 2.86
N ILE A 243 -8.43 -0.11 3.53
CA ILE A 243 -8.39 -0.20 4.99
C ILE A 243 -7.02 -0.70 5.42
N TYR A 244 -6.31 0.10 6.20
CA TYR A 244 -5.02 -0.23 6.77
C TYR A 244 -5.18 -0.75 8.19
N VAL A 245 -4.53 -1.86 8.49
CA VAL A 245 -4.42 -2.43 9.83
C VAL A 245 -2.95 -2.35 10.23
N VAL A 246 -2.69 -1.60 11.30
CA VAL A 246 -1.35 -1.42 11.87
C VAL A 246 -1.47 -1.67 13.37
N GLY A 247 -1.18 -2.91 13.79
CA GLY A 247 -1.43 -3.35 15.16
C GLY A 247 -2.89 -3.13 15.55
N ARG A 248 -3.11 -2.27 16.55
CA ARG A 248 -4.44 -1.92 17.04
C ARG A 248 -5.10 -0.77 16.28
N ARG A 249 -4.41 -0.13 15.35
CA ARG A 249 -4.97 0.98 14.57
C ARG A 249 -5.59 0.48 13.27
N VAL A 250 -6.76 0.99 12.97
CA VAL A 250 -7.47 0.77 11.71
C VAL A 250 -7.72 2.13 11.08
N VAL A 251 -7.26 2.30 9.85
CA VAL A 251 -7.38 3.57 9.12
C VAL A 251 -8.00 3.29 7.76
N GLU A 252 -9.07 3.99 7.44
CA GLU A 252 -9.71 3.97 6.14
C GLU A 252 -9.16 5.09 5.25
N ASP A 253 -8.88 4.76 4.00
CA ASP A 253 -8.50 5.69 2.94
C ASP A 253 -9.41 5.45 1.74
N LEU A 254 -10.34 6.37 1.52
CA LEU A 254 -11.29 6.30 0.43
C LEU A 254 -10.61 6.68 -0.88
N ARG A 255 -10.79 5.86 -1.91
CA ARG A 255 -10.15 6.03 -3.22
C ARG A 255 -11.14 5.90 -4.37
N ASN A 256 -10.86 6.63 -5.43
CA ASN A 256 -11.52 6.37 -6.70
C ASN A 256 -11.09 5.01 -7.25
N SER A 257 -12.05 4.29 -7.80
CA SER A 257 -11.88 2.97 -8.41
C SER A 257 -12.35 2.99 -9.87
N LEU A 258 -12.39 1.84 -10.52
CA LEU A 258 -13.03 1.71 -11.83
C LEU A 258 -14.52 2.07 -11.70
N PRO A 259 -15.08 2.81 -12.65
CA PRO A 259 -16.51 3.07 -12.67
C PRO A 259 -17.29 1.79 -12.96
N ASP A 260 -18.59 1.84 -12.71
CA ASP A 260 -19.52 0.77 -13.03
C ASP A 260 -19.48 0.41 -14.52
N VAL A 261 -19.78 -0.84 -14.84
CA VAL A 261 -19.69 -1.41 -16.20
C VAL A 261 -20.45 -0.58 -17.22
N LYS A 262 -21.62 -0.06 -16.86
CA LYS A 262 -22.43 0.82 -17.75
C LYS A 262 -21.68 2.05 -18.28
N ASN A 263 -20.63 2.46 -17.61
CA ASN A 263 -19.82 3.64 -17.97
C ASN A 263 -18.55 3.25 -18.75
N TRP A 264 -18.25 1.96 -18.94
CA TRP A 264 -17.02 1.54 -19.59
C TRP A 264 -16.93 1.98 -21.05
N GLY A 265 -18.04 1.93 -21.80
CA GLY A 265 -18.07 2.42 -23.19
C GLY A 265 -17.75 3.92 -23.31
N GLN A 266 -18.18 4.74 -22.36
CA GLN A 266 -17.84 6.18 -22.34
C GLN A 266 -16.35 6.39 -22.06
N LEU A 267 -15.76 5.59 -21.15
CA LEU A 267 -14.33 5.66 -20.87
C LEU A 267 -13.49 5.24 -22.06
N GLU A 268 -13.87 4.18 -22.77
CA GLU A 268 -13.21 3.76 -24.02
C GLU A 268 -13.23 4.85 -25.06
N ALA A 269 -14.39 5.53 -25.21
CA ALA A 269 -14.54 6.64 -26.14
C ALA A 269 -13.66 7.85 -25.75
N GLN A 270 -13.58 8.18 -24.45
CA GLN A 270 -12.72 9.26 -23.96
C GLN A 270 -11.24 8.96 -24.14
N TRP A 271 -10.84 7.71 -24.00
CA TRP A 271 -9.42 7.32 -24.07
C TRP A 271 -8.96 6.97 -25.48
N GLY A 272 -9.90 6.76 -26.41
CA GLY A 272 -9.58 6.27 -27.76
C GLY A 272 -8.90 4.91 -27.77
N LYS A 273 -9.06 4.12 -26.67
CA LYS A 273 -8.46 2.80 -26.49
C LYS A 273 -9.45 1.91 -25.76
N PRO A 274 -9.47 0.61 -26.08
CA PRO A 274 -10.24 -0.37 -25.32
C PRO A 274 -9.84 -0.34 -23.85
N LEU A 275 -10.81 -0.55 -22.97
CA LEU A 275 -10.59 -0.75 -21.55
C LEU A 275 -9.80 -2.06 -21.37
N GLY A 276 -8.48 -1.95 -21.46
CA GLY A 276 -7.58 -3.04 -21.26
C GLY A 276 -6.97 -2.94 -19.88
N LEU A 277 -5.80 -2.36 -19.81
CA LEU A 277 -4.98 -2.30 -18.62
C LEU A 277 -5.55 -1.33 -17.56
N VAL A 278 -6.15 -1.86 -16.52
CA VAL A 278 -6.70 -1.08 -15.38
C VAL A 278 -5.63 -0.21 -14.73
N SER A 279 -4.38 -0.66 -14.72
CA SER A 279 -3.27 0.11 -14.16
C SER A 279 -2.92 1.34 -14.99
N ALA A 280 -3.31 1.39 -16.29
CA ALA A 280 -3.17 2.57 -17.14
C ALA A 280 -4.29 3.59 -16.91
N TYR A 281 -5.35 3.21 -16.20
CA TYR A 281 -6.42 4.12 -15.79
C TYR A 281 -5.86 5.14 -14.80
N ARG A 282 -5.65 6.37 -15.27
CA ARG A 282 -5.36 7.49 -14.38
C ARG A 282 -6.64 7.80 -13.61
N ARG A 283 -6.70 7.27 -12.40
CA ARG A 283 -7.78 7.59 -11.48
C ARG A 283 -7.79 9.10 -11.27
N PRO A 284 -8.92 9.78 -11.47
CA PRO A 284 -9.01 11.20 -11.13
C PRO A 284 -8.57 11.38 -9.68
N SER A 285 -7.87 12.48 -9.40
CA SER A 285 -7.55 12.81 -8.01
C SER A 285 -8.86 13.10 -7.25
N ARG A 286 -8.85 13.02 -5.94
CA ARG A 286 -10.01 13.37 -5.10
C ARG A 286 -10.48 14.81 -5.32
N GLU A 287 -9.58 15.69 -5.76
CA GLU A 287 -9.85 17.09 -6.11
C GLU A 287 -10.53 17.22 -7.48
N GLU A 288 -10.20 16.31 -8.43
CA GLU A 288 -10.74 16.33 -9.80
C GLU A 288 -12.13 15.65 -9.90
N SER A 289 -12.46 14.78 -8.95
CA SER A 289 -13.76 14.12 -8.85
C SER A 289 -14.15 14.05 -7.38
N PRO A 290 -14.86 15.06 -6.87
CA PRO A 290 -15.37 15.03 -5.50
C PRO A 290 -16.22 13.76 -5.31
N ALA A 291 -15.96 13.04 -4.22
CA ALA A 291 -16.68 11.82 -3.86
C ALA A 291 -18.20 12.05 -3.63
N GLU A 292 -18.67 13.28 -3.77
CA GLU A 292 -20.08 13.70 -3.69
C GLU A 292 -20.97 13.06 -4.77
N ALA A 293 -20.38 12.51 -5.83
CA ALA A 293 -21.12 11.87 -6.91
C ALA A 293 -21.28 10.35 -6.75
N SER A 294 -20.73 9.74 -5.70
CA SER A 294 -20.95 8.30 -5.46
C SER A 294 -22.32 8.09 -4.79
N PRO A 295 -23.26 7.38 -5.44
CA PRO A 295 -24.56 7.08 -4.84
C PRO A 295 -24.47 6.20 -3.60
N LEU A 296 -23.28 5.70 -3.27
CA LEU A 296 -23.03 4.75 -2.17
C LEU A 296 -22.58 5.41 -0.86
N GLY A 297 -22.49 6.76 -0.83
CA GLY A 297 -22.14 7.53 0.36
C GLY A 297 -20.63 7.60 0.64
N PRO A 298 -20.21 8.60 1.43
CA PRO A 298 -18.80 9.02 1.51
C PRO A 298 -17.90 8.08 2.31
N ASN A 299 -18.38 7.45 3.34
CA ASN A 299 -17.55 6.56 4.19
C ASN A 299 -18.38 5.37 4.71
N LEU A 300 -17.71 4.26 4.94
CA LEU A 300 -18.28 3.20 5.74
C LEU A 300 -18.36 3.67 7.20
N ASP A 301 -19.33 3.15 7.95
CA ASP A 301 -19.33 3.33 9.39
C ASP A 301 -17.98 2.85 9.97
N GLY A 302 -17.29 3.72 10.69
CA GLY A 302 -15.98 3.42 11.27
C GLY A 302 -15.99 2.21 12.20
N GLY A 303 -17.13 1.94 12.85
CA GLY A 303 -17.36 0.75 13.64
C GLY A 303 -17.35 -0.52 12.77
N LEU A 304 -17.96 -0.46 11.60
CA LEU A 304 -18.01 -1.56 10.64
C LEU A 304 -16.63 -1.86 10.03
N CYS A 305 -15.90 -0.83 9.56
CA CYS A 305 -14.53 -1.00 9.08
C CYS A 305 -13.65 -1.65 10.12
N THR A 306 -13.74 -1.20 11.37
CA THR A 306 -12.99 -1.75 12.48
C THR A 306 -13.37 -3.20 12.75
N ALA A 307 -14.65 -3.54 12.74
CA ALA A 307 -15.12 -4.90 12.96
C ALA A 307 -14.62 -5.88 11.89
N ILE A 308 -14.70 -5.49 10.60
CA ILE A 308 -14.15 -6.27 9.48
C ILE A 308 -12.63 -6.44 9.63
N ALA A 309 -11.92 -5.34 9.91
CA ALA A 309 -10.48 -5.36 10.09
C ALA A 309 -10.05 -6.31 11.21
N ARG A 310 -10.74 -6.30 12.35
CA ARG A 310 -10.47 -7.21 13.48
C ARG A 310 -10.77 -8.67 13.15
N ALA A 311 -11.87 -8.93 12.45
CA ALA A 311 -12.19 -10.28 12.01
C ALA A 311 -11.12 -10.84 11.05
N LEU A 312 -10.68 -10.03 10.08
CA LEU A 312 -9.58 -10.40 9.17
C LEU A 312 -8.26 -10.56 9.93
N GLN A 313 -7.92 -9.66 10.84
CA GLN A 313 -6.72 -9.73 11.66
C GLN A 313 -6.66 -11.03 12.46
N ALA A 314 -7.74 -11.38 13.14
CA ALA A 314 -7.84 -12.60 13.93
C ALA A 314 -7.74 -13.86 13.05
N HIS A 315 -8.41 -13.85 11.89
CA HIS A 315 -8.41 -14.99 10.97
C HIS A 315 -7.05 -15.21 10.30
N LEU A 316 -6.46 -14.14 9.75
CA LEU A 316 -5.17 -14.19 9.06
C LEU A 316 -3.98 -14.27 10.02
N GLN A 317 -4.17 -13.86 11.27
CA GLN A 317 -3.11 -13.72 12.28
C GLN A 317 -1.99 -12.80 11.77
N LEU A 318 -2.37 -11.67 11.18
CA LEU A 318 -1.47 -10.62 10.71
C LEU A 318 -1.75 -9.33 11.46
N SER A 319 -0.69 -8.59 11.77
CA SER A 319 -0.79 -7.31 12.48
C SER A 319 -0.51 -6.10 11.60
N LEU A 320 0.12 -6.30 10.43
CA LEU A 320 0.55 -5.23 9.53
C LEU A 320 0.14 -5.51 8.08
N PHE A 321 -1.09 -5.16 7.72
CA PHE A 321 -1.60 -5.39 6.36
C PHE A 321 -2.60 -4.30 5.95
N ASN A 322 -3.01 -4.29 4.70
CA ASN A 322 -4.19 -3.58 4.26
C ASN A 322 -5.05 -4.47 3.39
N PHE A 323 -6.31 -4.12 3.29
CA PHE A 323 -7.23 -4.77 2.35
C PHE A 323 -8.07 -3.73 1.62
N ASP A 324 -8.46 -4.11 0.42
CA ASP A 324 -9.30 -3.31 -0.44
C ASP A 324 -10.73 -3.86 -0.36
N LEU A 325 -11.67 -2.99 0.02
CA LEU A 325 -13.08 -3.31 0.22
C LEU A 325 -13.92 -2.48 -0.74
N ILE A 326 -14.90 -3.11 -1.37
CA ILE A 326 -15.91 -2.45 -2.20
C ILE A 326 -17.31 -2.82 -1.70
N LYS A 327 -18.28 -1.95 -1.98
CA LYS A 327 -19.67 -2.10 -1.61
C LYS A 327 -20.54 -1.99 -2.86
N ASP A 328 -21.41 -2.98 -3.11
CA ASP A 328 -22.36 -2.93 -4.22
C ASP A 328 -23.61 -2.08 -3.89
N ALA A 329 -24.49 -1.92 -4.87
CA ALA A 329 -25.71 -1.14 -4.72
C ALA A 329 -26.71 -1.74 -3.70
N ASP A 330 -26.64 -3.04 -3.45
CA ASP A 330 -27.47 -3.76 -2.48
C ASP A 330 -26.89 -3.71 -1.07
N GLY A 331 -25.71 -3.07 -0.91
CA GLY A 331 -25.04 -2.92 0.37
C GLY A 331 -24.16 -4.11 0.76
N HIS A 332 -23.94 -5.09 -0.12
CA HIS A 332 -23.03 -6.18 0.16
C HIS A 332 -21.57 -5.71 0.03
N MET A 333 -20.73 -6.22 0.91
CA MET A 333 -19.32 -5.88 0.97
C MET A 333 -18.44 -7.01 0.47
N TYR A 334 -17.46 -6.63 -0.35
CA TYR A 334 -16.54 -7.57 -0.97
C TYR A 334 -15.09 -7.18 -0.67
N VAL A 335 -14.31 -8.12 -0.14
CA VAL A 335 -12.84 -7.98 -0.11
C VAL A 335 -12.30 -8.40 -1.47
N ILE A 336 -11.53 -7.53 -2.10
CA ILE A 336 -11.01 -7.75 -3.46
C ILE A 336 -9.50 -7.85 -3.54
N ASP A 337 -8.78 -7.42 -2.49
CA ASP A 337 -7.32 -7.52 -2.40
C ASP A 337 -6.86 -7.41 -0.95
N ILE A 338 -5.74 -8.09 -0.61
CA ILE A 338 -5.07 -7.98 0.69
C ILE A 338 -3.58 -7.88 0.44
N ASN A 339 -2.92 -6.93 1.09
CA ASN A 339 -1.49 -6.74 0.94
C ASN A 339 -0.79 -6.68 2.30
N TYR A 340 0.22 -7.53 2.47
CA TYR A 340 1.08 -7.52 3.63
C TYR A 340 2.06 -6.35 3.59
N PHE A 341 2.30 -5.78 4.74
CA PHE A 341 3.18 -4.63 4.96
C PHE A 341 3.06 -3.58 3.84
N PRO A 342 1.94 -2.87 3.79
CA PRO A 342 1.68 -1.90 2.72
C PRO A 342 2.59 -0.68 2.80
N GLY A 343 2.53 0.20 1.81
CA GLY A 343 3.15 1.51 1.88
C GLY A 343 2.32 2.42 2.79
N LEU A 344 2.85 2.78 3.96
CA LEU A 344 2.14 3.58 4.96
C LEU A 344 2.20 5.09 4.70
N SER A 345 3.15 5.57 3.91
CA SER A 345 3.36 7.01 3.65
C SER A 345 2.18 7.78 3.03
N LYS A 346 1.11 7.08 2.69
CA LYS A 346 -0.15 7.67 2.21
C LYS A 346 -1.23 7.74 3.28
N VAL A 347 -0.97 7.17 4.45
CA VAL A 347 -1.89 7.18 5.58
C VAL A 347 -1.64 8.45 6.38
N PRO A 348 -2.63 9.33 6.57
CA PRO A 348 -2.46 10.51 7.41
C PRO A 348 -2.00 10.14 8.82
N GLY A 349 -0.95 10.81 9.32
CA GLY A 349 -0.41 10.55 10.66
C GLY A 349 0.23 9.16 10.82
N TYR A 350 0.68 8.54 9.71
CA TYR A 350 1.27 7.19 9.74
C TYR A 350 2.48 7.11 10.67
N GLU A 351 3.21 8.19 10.83
CA GLU A 351 4.40 8.26 11.65
C GLU A 351 4.10 7.89 13.11
N GLN A 352 3.06 8.52 13.67
CA GLN A 352 2.63 8.25 15.03
C GLN A 352 2.02 6.84 15.16
N ILE A 353 1.17 6.44 14.20
CA ILE A 353 0.52 5.13 14.18
C ILE A 353 1.56 4.01 14.11
N PHE A 354 2.58 4.19 13.27
CA PHE A 354 3.62 3.18 13.09
C PHE A 354 4.61 3.16 14.25
N LEU A 355 4.88 4.32 14.86
CA LEU A 355 5.65 4.40 16.10
C LEU A 355 4.99 3.62 17.24
N GLU A 356 3.69 3.84 17.47
CA GLU A 356 2.91 3.12 18.49
C GLU A 356 2.97 1.60 18.24
N PHE A 357 2.81 1.19 16.99
CA PHE A 357 2.91 -0.21 16.60
C PHE A 357 4.29 -0.80 16.88
N LEU A 358 5.36 -0.10 16.55
CA LEU A 358 6.73 -0.55 16.84
C LEU A 358 6.99 -0.65 18.34
N ALA A 359 6.57 0.36 19.09
CA ALA A 359 6.72 0.37 20.55
C ALA A 359 5.96 -0.81 21.21
N GLU A 360 4.72 -1.08 20.78
CA GLU A 360 3.95 -2.24 21.26
C GLU A 360 4.61 -3.58 20.88
N SER A 361 5.27 -3.63 19.71
CA SER A 361 5.94 -4.85 19.21
C SER A 361 7.27 -5.12 19.91
N CYS A 362 7.87 -4.10 20.50
CA CYS A 362 9.16 -4.16 21.21
C CYS A 362 9.01 -4.31 22.73
N THR A 363 7.79 -4.29 23.28
CA THR A 363 7.60 -4.57 24.71
C THR A 363 8.01 -6.01 24.99
N GLU A 364 8.82 -6.18 26.03
CA GLU A 364 9.29 -7.48 26.45
C GLU A 364 8.13 -8.50 26.53
N PRO A 365 8.33 -9.74 26.08
CA PRO A 365 7.35 -10.78 26.33
C PRO A 365 7.13 -10.81 27.86
N ALA A 366 5.88 -10.70 28.28
CA ALA A 366 5.53 -10.99 29.65
C ALA A 366 6.02 -12.41 29.95
N ASP A 367 6.84 -12.56 31.00
CA ASP A 367 7.39 -13.81 31.50
C ASP A 367 6.35 -14.94 31.61
#